data_e0944d3da1e6af0403ae2f2cb1387613
#
_entry.id   e0944d3da1e6af0403ae2f2cb1387613
#
_cell.length_a   1.000
_cell.length_b   1.000
_cell.length_c   1.000
_cell.angle_alpha   90.00
_cell.angle_beta   90.00
_cell.angle_gamma   90.00
#
_symmetry.space_group_name_H-M   'P 1'
#
loop_
_entity.id
_entity.type
_entity.pdbx_description
1 polymer ?
#
loop_
_entity_poly.entity_id
_entity_poly.type
_entity_poly.pdbx_seq_one_letter_code
_entity_poly.pdbx_strand_id
1 'polypeptide(L)'
;MKEVIYINIGQCGVQLGDFCWELFCLEHGIEPDGKISTEKPKEDNNNYNSIYYETESGKYIPRTIFIDLEPAVVDEIRKGRYNKLYNPNLLLTGKEDASDLYARGFCTIGKEMIEPACNKIKKLAENCSNLEGFIVTNSINGGTGSGFGSLLLERLSIEYFKKKIVGINIFPSEHLSNTIVEPYNSVLSISNFLEFSNLNVIFDNETINYICQQKLNIDFPTYSNLNRLIAHVVSSLTFSLRFNGHLNMDLTSIETNLIPYPRIHFVIPSYSPFIPIEKNYHQYLTAFQITNDVFDPSSMLTKCELNNKNKYYSCCMIYQGDVVPKDVNFSIFNIKNKKSINFVDWVPTGFKCGINKQIPEVIPDGELAKNIRSVCMIFNGDGVENIFSKIDLKFDYLYSKRSCVHWYIGEGMEEGEFQEARENLAALEKDYEEVIGESLEEEEEENENENEN
;
A
#
# COMPACT_ATOMS: atom_id res chain seq x y z
N MET A 1 -0.84 -7.28 22.75
CA MET A 1 -0.84 -6.20 21.76
C MET A 1 -0.26 -6.77 20.48
N LYS A 2 -0.75 -6.38 19.33
CA LYS A 2 -0.21 -6.80 18.04
C LYS A 2 0.82 -5.77 17.58
N GLU A 3 1.98 -6.23 17.18
CA GLU A 3 3.12 -5.39 16.80
C GLU A 3 3.45 -5.59 15.33
N VAL A 4 3.85 -4.52 14.64
CA VAL A 4 4.17 -4.55 13.22
C VAL A 4 5.51 -3.86 12.98
N ILE A 5 6.31 -4.43 12.08
CA ILE A 5 7.59 -3.88 11.65
C ILE A 5 7.45 -3.30 10.26
N TYR A 6 7.91 -2.06 10.07
CA TYR A 6 7.95 -1.39 8.77
C TYR A 6 9.31 -1.56 8.12
N ILE A 7 9.30 -1.95 6.86
CA ILE A 7 10.50 -2.15 6.05
C ILE A 7 10.39 -1.25 4.82
N ASN A 8 11.24 -0.25 4.72
CA ASN A 8 11.21 0.73 3.64
C ASN A 8 12.41 0.50 2.73
N ILE A 9 12.16 0.18 1.45
CA ILE A 9 13.16 -0.30 0.50
C ILE A 9 13.29 0.63 -0.70
N GLY A 10 14.53 1.01 -1.01
CA GLY A 10 14.86 1.87 -2.15
C GLY A 10 14.45 3.32 -1.93
N GLN A 11 14.80 4.19 -2.87
CA GLN A 11 14.56 5.62 -2.77
C GLN A 11 13.10 5.96 -2.46
N CYS A 12 12.18 5.38 -3.22
CA CYS A 12 10.75 5.64 -3.07
C CYS A 12 10.24 5.17 -1.71
N GLY A 13 10.58 3.93 -1.29
CA GLY A 13 10.17 3.38 0.00
C GLY A 13 10.74 4.17 1.18
N VAL A 14 11.97 4.60 1.10
CA VAL A 14 12.65 5.40 2.14
C VAL A 14 11.99 6.77 2.28
N GLN A 15 11.73 7.47 1.18
CA GLN A 15 11.05 8.78 1.21
C GLN A 15 9.61 8.66 1.70
N LEU A 16 8.85 7.70 1.19
CA LEU A 16 7.47 7.46 1.65
C LEU A 16 7.44 7.08 3.13
N GLY A 17 8.38 6.24 3.57
CA GLY A 17 8.52 5.86 4.98
C GLY A 17 8.73 7.05 5.90
N ASP A 18 9.55 8.01 5.51
CA ASP A 18 9.79 9.22 6.31
C ASP A 18 8.50 10.04 6.50
N PHE A 19 7.72 10.26 5.43
CA PHE A 19 6.42 10.92 5.53
C PHE A 19 5.40 10.14 6.36
N CYS A 20 5.39 8.80 6.27
CA CYS A 20 4.54 7.97 7.11
C CYS A 20 4.88 8.14 8.59
N TRP A 21 6.17 8.14 8.94
CA TRP A 21 6.60 8.30 10.33
C TRP A 21 6.40 9.73 10.84
N GLU A 22 6.50 10.75 9.99
CA GLU A 22 6.11 12.11 10.33
C GLU A 22 4.63 12.16 10.75
N LEU A 23 3.74 11.58 9.94
CA LEU A 23 2.31 11.51 10.23
C LEU A 23 2.03 10.71 11.50
N PHE A 24 2.65 9.54 11.67
CA PHE A 24 2.48 8.71 12.87
C PHE A 24 2.93 9.44 14.16
N CYS A 25 4.01 10.20 14.09
CA CYS A 25 4.46 11.03 15.23
C CYS A 25 3.42 12.08 15.59
N LEU A 26 2.82 12.74 14.60
CA LEU A 26 1.78 13.75 14.84
C LEU A 26 0.51 13.13 15.43
N GLU A 27 0.09 11.98 14.95
CA GLU A 27 -1.09 11.25 15.43
C GLU A 27 -0.89 10.77 16.88
N HIS A 28 0.28 10.27 17.21
CA HIS A 28 0.62 9.80 18.56
C HIS A 28 1.10 10.91 19.50
N GLY A 29 1.29 12.13 19.02
CA GLY A 29 1.84 13.23 19.83
C GLY A 29 3.27 13.01 20.27
N ILE A 30 4.10 12.39 19.43
CA ILE A 30 5.53 12.17 19.67
C ILE A 30 6.33 13.29 18.99
N GLU A 31 7.22 13.93 19.74
CA GLU A 31 8.11 14.96 19.22
C GLU A 31 9.26 14.35 18.38
N PRO A 32 9.91 15.13 17.51
CA PRO A 32 11.06 14.66 16.72
C PRO A 32 12.22 14.07 17.54
N ASP A 33 12.30 14.39 18.84
CA ASP A 33 13.28 13.83 19.78
C ASP A 33 12.87 12.46 20.34
N GLY A 34 11.68 11.93 19.99
CA GLY A 34 11.16 10.66 20.47
C GLY A 34 10.47 10.73 21.84
N LYS A 35 10.20 11.91 22.36
CA LYS A 35 9.46 12.10 23.63
C LYS A 35 7.99 12.39 23.34
N ILE A 36 7.13 12.04 24.28
CA ILE A 36 5.71 12.42 24.20
C ILE A 36 5.58 13.92 24.49
N SER A 37 4.82 14.60 23.63
CA SER A 37 4.51 16.01 23.81
C SER A 37 3.69 16.23 25.08
N THR A 38 4.04 17.26 25.82
CA THR A 38 3.29 17.68 27.03
C THR A 38 1.93 18.29 26.70
N GLU A 39 1.74 18.71 25.45
CA GLU A 39 0.50 19.35 24.99
C GLU A 39 -0.62 18.35 24.69
N LYS A 40 -0.26 17.14 24.27
CA LYS A 40 -1.21 16.03 24.06
C LYS A 40 -1.02 15.02 25.20
N PRO A 41 -1.88 15.02 26.24
CA PRO A 41 -1.79 14.03 27.30
C PRO A 41 -1.93 12.61 26.74
N LYS A 42 -1.29 11.63 27.39
CA LYS A 42 -1.45 10.21 27.06
C LYS A 42 -2.96 9.89 27.11
N GLU A 43 -3.56 9.73 25.96
CA GLU A 43 -4.90 9.15 25.90
C GLU A 43 -4.77 7.66 26.21
N ASP A 44 -5.64 7.13 27.09
CA ASP A 44 -5.64 5.72 27.50
C ASP A 44 -5.88 4.76 26.33
N ASN A 45 -6.27 5.29 25.18
CA ASN A 45 -6.59 4.53 23.95
C ASN A 45 -5.41 4.33 23.00
N ASN A 46 -4.24 4.91 23.26
CA ASN A 46 -3.10 4.83 22.34
C ASN A 46 -2.26 3.58 22.61
N ASN A 47 -2.18 2.71 21.61
CA ASN A 47 -1.30 1.54 21.59
C ASN A 47 0.08 1.89 21.02
N TYR A 48 0.88 2.68 21.74
CA TYR A 48 2.22 3.05 21.28
C TYR A 48 3.08 1.85 20.90
N ASN A 49 2.99 0.77 21.66
CA ASN A 49 3.83 -0.42 21.47
C ASN A 49 3.56 -1.18 20.18
N SER A 50 2.49 -0.88 19.45
CA SER A 50 2.19 -1.54 18.17
C SER A 50 3.25 -1.23 17.10
N ILE A 51 3.70 0.03 17.03
CA ILE A 51 4.67 0.49 16.03
C ILE A 51 5.93 1.14 16.63
N TYR A 52 5.91 1.47 17.93
CA TYR A 52 7.06 1.99 18.65
C TYR A 52 7.50 1.02 19.74
N TYR A 53 8.73 1.15 20.19
CA TYR A 53 9.20 0.55 21.44
C TYR A 53 9.77 1.63 22.36
N GLU A 54 9.50 1.51 23.64
CA GLU A 54 9.98 2.43 24.66
C GLU A 54 11.37 1.99 25.14
N THR A 55 12.31 2.93 25.17
CA THR A 55 13.64 2.70 25.73
C THR A 55 13.64 2.98 27.24
N GLU A 56 14.64 2.47 27.95
CA GLU A 56 14.85 2.75 29.39
C GLU A 56 14.92 4.25 29.70
N SER A 57 15.30 5.07 28.73
CA SER A 57 15.33 6.53 28.85
C SER A 57 13.98 7.22 28.64
N GLY A 58 12.90 6.47 28.44
CA GLY A 58 11.55 6.99 28.17
C GLY A 58 11.37 7.60 26.79
N LYS A 59 12.23 7.24 25.83
CA LYS A 59 12.08 7.63 24.42
C LYS A 59 11.38 6.53 23.64
N TYR A 60 10.51 6.94 22.73
CA TYR A 60 9.83 6.08 21.78
C TYR A 60 10.62 6.02 20.47
N ILE A 61 10.98 4.81 20.06
CA ILE A 61 11.72 4.56 18.82
C ILE A 61 10.84 3.75 17.88
N PRO A 62 10.73 4.13 16.60
CA PRO A 62 9.95 3.40 15.59
C PRO A 62 10.47 1.98 15.36
N ARG A 63 9.55 1.02 15.18
CA ARG A 63 9.85 -0.34 14.70
C ARG A 63 9.98 -0.31 13.18
N THR A 64 11.01 0.36 12.68
CA THR A 64 11.23 0.53 11.25
C THR A 64 12.68 0.31 10.88
N ILE A 65 12.89 -0.15 9.65
CA ILE A 65 14.19 -0.25 9.01
C ILE A 65 14.12 0.42 7.65
N PHE A 66 15.13 1.19 7.32
CA PHE A 66 15.31 1.83 6.03
C PHE A 66 16.49 1.19 5.32
N ILE A 67 16.29 0.76 4.10
CA ILE A 67 17.28 0.02 3.31
C ILE A 67 17.35 0.63 1.92
N ASP A 68 18.52 1.08 1.54
CA ASP A 68 18.80 1.47 0.16
C ASP A 68 20.21 1.05 -0.22
N LEU A 69 20.40 0.70 -1.49
CA LEU A 69 21.72 0.38 -2.05
C LEU A 69 22.53 1.65 -2.27
N GLU A 70 21.88 2.78 -2.46
CA GLU A 70 22.51 4.10 -2.56
C GLU A 70 22.48 4.83 -1.19
N PRO A 71 23.62 5.42 -0.77
CA PRO A 71 23.68 6.12 0.52
C PRO A 71 22.94 7.47 0.54
N ALA A 72 22.75 8.12 -0.61
CA ALA A 72 22.26 9.51 -0.71
C ALA A 72 20.91 9.72 0.00
N VAL A 73 19.93 8.87 -0.28
CA VAL A 73 18.55 9.01 0.25
C VAL A 73 18.48 8.71 1.75
N VAL A 74 19.20 7.70 2.21
CA VAL A 74 19.26 7.38 3.65
C VAL A 74 20.00 8.45 4.44
N ASP A 75 20.98 9.12 3.81
CA ASP A 75 21.69 10.25 4.44
C ASP A 75 20.79 11.50 4.57
N GLU A 76 19.78 11.67 3.72
CA GLU A 76 18.74 12.70 3.92
C GLU A 76 17.98 12.47 5.23
N ILE A 77 17.59 11.23 5.54
CA ILE A 77 16.96 10.90 6.82
C ILE A 77 17.90 11.14 7.99
N ARG A 78 19.20 10.78 7.87
CA ARG A 78 20.20 11.01 8.92
C ARG A 78 20.39 12.49 9.25
N LYS A 79 20.13 13.40 8.31
CA LYS A 79 20.25 14.84 8.45
C LYS A 79 18.90 15.54 8.65
N GLY A 80 17.78 14.82 8.43
CA GLY A 80 16.43 15.34 8.48
C GLY A 80 15.97 15.79 9.87
N ARG A 81 14.76 16.34 9.94
CA ARG A 81 14.11 16.82 11.15
C ARG A 81 13.95 15.74 12.23
N TYR A 82 13.67 14.50 11.78
CA TYR A 82 13.42 13.34 12.64
C TYR A 82 14.66 12.46 12.88
N ASN A 83 15.86 12.95 12.62
CA ASN A 83 17.11 12.19 12.75
C ASN A 83 17.33 11.57 14.14
N LYS A 84 16.81 12.21 15.21
CA LYS A 84 16.94 11.73 16.60
C LYS A 84 15.90 10.67 16.97
N LEU A 85 14.88 10.51 16.14
CA LEU A 85 13.81 9.53 16.31
C LEU A 85 14.29 8.14 15.91
N TYR A 86 15.02 8.04 14.80
CA TYR A 86 15.44 6.76 14.23
C TYR A 86 16.69 6.22 14.89
N ASN A 87 16.75 4.89 15.02
CA ASN A 87 17.97 4.22 15.45
C ASN A 87 18.97 4.17 14.28
N PRO A 88 20.16 4.76 14.39
CA PRO A 88 21.15 4.79 13.31
C PRO A 88 21.55 3.40 12.80
N ASN A 89 21.47 2.38 13.66
CA ASN A 89 21.78 1.00 13.29
C ASN A 89 20.76 0.38 12.34
N LEU A 90 19.55 0.95 12.24
CA LEU A 90 18.47 0.50 11.37
C LEU A 90 18.41 1.26 10.04
N LEU A 91 19.33 2.17 9.82
CA LEU A 91 19.53 2.90 8.58
C LEU A 91 20.63 2.18 7.78
N LEU A 92 20.22 1.33 6.84
CA LEU A 92 21.12 0.50 6.04
C LEU A 92 21.40 1.14 4.68
N THR A 93 22.67 1.24 4.34
CA THR A 93 23.11 1.75 3.04
C THR A 93 24.07 0.77 2.38
N GLY A 94 23.88 0.56 1.09
CA GLY A 94 24.84 -0.15 0.26
C GLY A 94 26.04 0.72 -0.13
N LYS A 95 26.92 0.16 -0.94
CA LYS A 95 28.09 0.87 -1.48
C LYS A 95 27.87 1.29 -2.93
N GLU A 96 27.10 0.52 -3.66
CA GLU A 96 26.81 0.69 -5.08
C GLU A 96 25.30 0.64 -5.33
N ASP A 97 24.81 1.47 -6.23
CA ASP A 97 23.42 1.51 -6.65
C ASP A 97 23.07 0.34 -7.60
N ALA A 98 21.80 -0.08 -7.60
CA ALA A 98 21.27 -1.07 -8.54
C ALA A 98 21.06 -0.51 -9.97
N SER A 99 21.24 0.78 -10.21
CA SER A 99 21.16 1.42 -11.53
C SER A 99 19.87 1.08 -12.29
N ASP A 100 18.73 1.09 -11.61
CA ASP A 100 17.40 0.73 -12.13
C ASP A 100 17.27 -0.69 -12.71
N LEU A 101 18.20 -1.59 -12.38
CA LEU A 101 18.20 -2.95 -12.91
C LEU A 101 17.82 -3.96 -11.82
N TYR A 102 16.72 -4.69 -12.04
CA TYR A 102 16.25 -5.73 -11.12
C TYR A 102 17.35 -6.76 -10.84
N ALA A 103 17.99 -7.30 -11.89
CA ALA A 103 19.02 -8.34 -11.76
C ALA A 103 20.19 -7.91 -10.86
N ARG A 104 20.57 -6.63 -10.90
CA ARG A 104 21.62 -6.08 -10.05
C ARG A 104 21.19 -6.02 -8.57
N GLY A 105 19.95 -5.62 -8.34
CA GLY A 105 19.35 -5.62 -6.99
C GLY A 105 19.07 -7.01 -6.43
N PHE A 106 18.86 -8.03 -7.28
CA PHE A 106 18.54 -9.39 -6.87
C PHE A 106 19.77 -10.31 -6.83
N CYS A 107 20.53 -10.37 -7.93
CA CYS A 107 21.59 -11.38 -8.13
C CYS A 107 22.96 -10.98 -7.59
N THR A 108 23.35 -9.70 -7.67
CA THR A 108 24.69 -9.22 -7.36
C THR A 108 24.73 -8.41 -6.06
N ILE A 109 24.46 -7.12 -6.12
CA ILE A 109 24.61 -6.21 -4.96
C ILE A 109 23.63 -6.56 -3.84
N GLY A 110 22.41 -6.98 -4.18
CA GLY A 110 21.41 -7.35 -3.18
C GLY A 110 21.85 -8.52 -2.30
N LYS A 111 22.56 -9.51 -2.86
CA LYS A 111 23.10 -10.66 -2.09
C LYS A 111 24.11 -10.25 -1.03
N GLU A 112 24.82 -9.15 -1.19
CA GLU A 112 25.74 -8.65 -0.16
C GLU A 112 25.00 -7.99 1.01
N MET A 113 23.86 -7.35 0.72
CA MET A 113 23.08 -6.60 1.70
C MET A 113 22.02 -7.42 2.44
N ILE A 114 21.63 -8.58 1.91
CA ILE A 114 20.51 -9.35 2.46
C ILE A 114 20.77 -9.88 3.87
N GLU A 115 21.96 -10.43 4.14
CA GLU A 115 22.30 -10.96 5.47
C GLU A 115 22.36 -9.87 6.55
N PRO A 116 23.04 -8.72 6.34
CA PRO A 116 22.96 -7.59 7.25
C PRO A 116 21.54 -7.11 7.51
N ALA A 117 20.68 -7.06 6.48
CA ALA A 117 19.29 -6.66 6.59
C ALA A 117 18.48 -7.64 7.45
N CYS A 118 18.53 -8.94 7.11
CA CYS A 118 17.84 -9.99 7.86
C CYS A 118 18.26 -10.02 9.33
N ASN A 119 19.56 -9.90 9.62
CA ASN A 119 20.06 -9.85 11.00
C ASN A 119 19.51 -8.67 11.81
N LYS A 120 19.27 -7.53 11.17
CA LYS A 120 18.68 -6.36 11.85
C LYS A 120 17.17 -6.50 12.00
N ILE A 121 16.48 -7.05 11.01
CA ILE A 121 15.05 -7.36 11.10
C ILE A 121 14.82 -8.38 12.21
N LYS A 122 15.67 -9.41 12.31
CA LYS A 122 15.61 -10.41 13.37
C LYS A 122 15.73 -9.77 14.77
N LYS A 123 16.66 -8.85 14.97
CA LYS A 123 16.77 -8.11 16.24
C LYS A 123 15.54 -7.28 16.57
N LEU A 124 14.90 -6.65 15.56
CA LEU A 124 13.64 -5.95 15.75
C LEU A 124 12.52 -6.92 16.12
N ALA A 125 12.45 -8.08 15.45
CA ALA A 125 11.46 -9.10 15.71
C ALA A 125 11.61 -9.72 17.11
N GLU A 126 12.83 -9.94 17.59
CA GLU A 126 13.12 -10.42 18.94
C GLU A 126 12.70 -9.41 20.02
N ASN A 127 12.69 -8.11 19.72
CA ASN A 127 12.20 -7.07 20.61
C ASN A 127 10.66 -6.96 20.63
N CYS A 128 9.97 -7.71 19.78
CA CYS A 128 8.52 -7.76 19.74
C CYS A 128 7.99 -8.89 20.65
N SER A 129 6.97 -8.57 21.45
CA SER A 129 6.30 -9.58 22.28
C SER A 129 5.30 -10.41 21.47
N ASN A 130 4.63 -9.80 20.50
CA ASN A 130 3.65 -10.45 19.61
C ASN A 130 3.65 -9.81 18.23
N LEU A 131 4.63 -10.20 17.42
CA LEU A 131 4.75 -9.75 16.03
C LEU A 131 3.56 -10.29 15.21
N GLU A 132 2.77 -9.43 14.60
CA GLU A 132 1.69 -9.80 13.68
C GLU A 132 2.21 -9.98 12.26
N GLY A 133 3.03 -9.04 11.81
CA GLY A 133 3.57 -9.09 10.45
C GLY A 133 4.51 -7.93 10.10
N PHE A 134 4.78 -7.83 8.82
CA PHE A 134 5.65 -6.83 8.22
C PHE A 134 4.86 -5.97 7.23
N ILE A 135 5.16 -4.68 7.19
CA ILE A 135 4.69 -3.78 6.14
C ILE A 135 5.91 -3.38 5.32
N VAL A 136 5.93 -3.76 4.06
CA VAL A 136 7.03 -3.51 3.14
C VAL A 136 6.61 -2.42 2.16
N THR A 137 7.37 -1.34 2.13
CA THR A 137 7.11 -0.19 1.26
C THR A 137 8.21 -0.10 0.21
N ASN A 138 7.83 -0.19 -1.05
CA ASN A 138 8.77 -0.13 -2.17
C ASN A 138 8.12 0.33 -3.47
N SER A 139 8.94 0.63 -4.47
CA SER A 139 8.51 0.80 -5.87
C SER A 139 8.96 -0.41 -6.67
N ILE A 140 8.09 -0.92 -7.52
CA ILE A 140 8.40 -2.06 -8.40
C ILE A 140 9.15 -1.66 -9.68
N ASN A 141 9.33 -0.36 -9.93
CA ASN A 141 9.93 0.19 -11.14
C ASN A 141 11.46 0.23 -11.08
N GLY A 142 12.01 0.62 -9.92
CA GLY A 142 13.45 0.79 -9.72
C GLY A 142 14.18 -0.51 -9.44
N GLY A 143 15.51 -0.52 -9.58
CA GLY A 143 16.33 -1.71 -9.38
C GLY A 143 16.38 -2.20 -7.94
N THR A 144 16.50 -1.30 -6.94
CA THR A 144 16.55 -1.66 -5.52
C THR A 144 15.18 -2.12 -5.03
N GLY A 145 14.12 -1.35 -5.29
CA GLY A 145 12.78 -1.66 -4.82
C GLY A 145 12.25 -2.98 -5.39
N SER A 146 12.47 -3.24 -6.68
CA SER A 146 12.06 -4.47 -7.34
C SER A 146 12.99 -5.64 -6.99
N GLY A 147 14.30 -5.52 -7.25
CA GLY A 147 15.25 -6.63 -7.12
C GLY A 147 15.56 -6.98 -5.67
N PHE A 148 16.05 -6.04 -4.89
CA PHE A 148 16.32 -6.29 -3.47
C PHE A 148 15.02 -6.53 -2.68
N GLY A 149 13.93 -5.85 -3.05
CA GLY A 149 12.61 -6.07 -2.46
C GLY A 149 12.16 -7.52 -2.61
N SER A 150 12.24 -8.09 -3.81
CA SER A 150 11.89 -9.47 -4.10
C SER A 150 12.77 -10.46 -3.32
N LEU A 151 14.08 -10.25 -3.28
CA LEU A 151 15.01 -11.08 -2.53
C LEU A 151 14.72 -11.06 -1.02
N LEU A 152 14.37 -9.90 -0.48
CA LEU A 152 14.01 -9.76 0.93
C LEU A 152 12.70 -10.44 1.27
N LEU A 153 11.67 -10.31 0.38
CA LEU A 153 10.38 -10.97 0.56
C LEU A 153 10.51 -12.48 0.58
N GLU A 154 11.29 -13.06 -0.33
CA GLU A 154 11.60 -14.49 -0.34
C GLU A 154 12.17 -14.92 1.00
N ARG A 155 13.18 -14.22 1.52
CA ARG A 155 13.80 -14.53 2.81
C ARG A 155 12.85 -14.38 3.99
N LEU A 156 12.05 -13.33 4.01
CA LEU A 156 11.06 -13.11 5.08
C LEU A 156 9.96 -14.17 5.08
N SER A 157 9.50 -14.59 3.91
CA SER A 157 8.50 -15.65 3.75
C SER A 157 9.02 -16.99 4.31
N ILE A 158 10.30 -17.32 4.10
CA ILE A 158 10.92 -18.54 4.62
C ILE A 158 11.13 -18.45 6.15
N GLU A 159 11.71 -17.35 6.64
CA GLU A 159 12.05 -17.21 8.06
C GLU A 159 10.82 -16.99 8.95
N TYR A 160 9.81 -16.28 8.44
CA TYR A 160 8.61 -15.88 9.17
C TYR A 160 7.31 -16.40 8.55
N PHE A 161 7.28 -17.66 8.16
CA PHE A 161 6.21 -18.35 7.43
C PHE A 161 4.76 -18.09 7.97
N LYS A 162 4.61 -17.84 9.30
CA LYS A 162 3.30 -17.59 9.92
C LYS A 162 2.96 -16.11 10.08
N LYS A 163 3.84 -15.22 9.69
CA LYS A 163 3.66 -13.78 9.83
C LYS A 163 3.17 -13.19 8.52
N LYS A 164 2.34 -12.15 8.62
CA LYS A 164 1.75 -11.52 7.45
C LYS A 164 2.71 -10.52 6.82
N ILE A 165 2.81 -10.53 5.51
CA ILE A 165 3.60 -9.59 4.74
C ILE A 165 2.63 -8.76 3.88
N VAL A 166 2.56 -7.46 4.17
CA VAL A 166 1.73 -6.50 3.45
C VAL A 166 2.63 -5.59 2.64
N GLY A 167 2.49 -5.63 1.32
CA GLY A 167 3.20 -4.74 0.39
C GLY A 167 2.46 -3.43 0.18
N ILE A 168 3.18 -2.32 0.26
CA ILE A 168 2.75 -0.99 -0.18
C ILE A 168 3.56 -0.69 -1.42
N ASN A 169 2.99 -0.95 -2.59
CA ASN A 169 3.73 -1.00 -3.84
C ASN A 169 3.35 0.17 -4.75
N ILE A 170 4.34 0.91 -5.21
CA ILE A 170 4.15 1.94 -6.23
C ILE A 170 4.41 1.32 -7.60
N PHE A 171 3.35 1.28 -8.41
CA PHE A 171 3.34 0.71 -9.75
C PHE A 171 3.77 1.73 -10.80
N PRO A 172 4.25 1.25 -11.97
CA PRO A 172 4.62 2.11 -13.07
C PRO A 172 3.39 2.84 -13.61
N SER A 173 3.58 4.12 -13.91
CA SER A 173 2.57 4.94 -14.54
C SER A 173 2.55 4.71 -16.05
N GLU A 174 1.41 5.00 -16.68
CA GLU A 174 1.25 4.82 -18.11
C GLU A 174 2.11 5.81 -18.92
N HIS A 175 2.16 7.07 -18.48
CA HIS A 175 2.81 8.18 -19.17
C HIS A 175 4.03 8.78 -18.45
N LEU A 176 4.15 8.57 -17.13
CA LEU A 176 5.24 9.11 -16.31
C LEU A 176 6.37 8.10 -16.10
N SER A 177 6.75 7.36 -17.15
CA SER A 177 7.86 6.42 -17.11
C SER A 177 9.20 7.16 -17.15
N ASN A 178 10.09 6.82 -16.23
CA ASN A 178 11.44 7.41 -16.14
C ASN A 178 12.50 6.52 -16.79
N THR A 179 12.28 5.21 -16.85
CA THR A 179 13.27 4.25 -17.37
C THR A 179 12.65 3.28 -18.38
N ILE A 180 13.46 2.88 -19.38
CA ILE A 180 13.03 1.99 -20.45
C ILE A 180 12.79 0.56 -19.91
N VAL A 181 13.50 0.18 -18.85
CA VAL A 181 13.50 -1.19 -18.28
C VAL A 181 12.40 -1.42 -17.24
N GLU A 182 11.58 -0.43 -16.93
CA GLU A 182 10.45 -0.56 -15.98
C GLU A 182 9.56 -1.78 -16.22
N PRO A 183 9.15 -2.13 -17.46
CA PRO A 183 8.30 -3.29 -17.68
C PRO A 183 8.97 -4.61 -17.26
N TYR A 184 10.28 -4.75 -17.48
CA TYR A 184 11.01 -5.92 -17.03
C TYR A 184 11.06 -6.02 -15.51
N ASN A 185 11.47 -4.93 -14.85
CA ASN A 185 11.55 -4.90 -13.39
C ASN A 185 10.18 -5.17 -12.77
N SER A 186 9.12 -4.62 -13.34
CA SER A 186 7.75 -4.78 -12.85
C SER A 186 7.27 -6.21 -12.96
N VAL A 187 7.41 -6.86 -14.13
CA VAL A 187 6.97 -8.25 -14.34
C VAL A 187 7.71 -9.21 -13.42
N LEU A 188 9.04 -9.09 -13.34
CA LEU A 188 9.87 -9.91 -12.45
C LEU A 188 9.52 -9.70 -10.97
N SER A 189 9.30 -8.47 -10.56
CA SER A 189 8.93 -8.14 -9.19
C SER A 189 7.53 -8.63 -8.82
N ILE A 190 6.53 -8.41 -9.68
CA ILE A 190 5.15 -8.84 -9.44
C ILE A 190 5.08 -10.36 -9.28
N SER A 191 5.81 -11.13 -10.11
CA SER A 191 5.89 -12.58 -9.97
C SER A 191 6.34 -13.01 -8.57
N ASN A 192 7.35 -12.34 -8.00
CA ASN A 192 7.80 -12.62 -6.63
C ASN A 192 6.82 -12.14 -5.56
N PHE A 193 6.18 -10.98 -5.75
CA PHE A 193 5.14 -10.51 -4.84
C PHE A 193 3.93 -11.45 -4.83
N LEU A 194 3.59 -12.03 -5.98
CA LEU A 194 2.52 -13.02 -6.09
C LEU A 194 2.78 -14.26 -5.22
N GLU A 195 4.04 -14.68 -5.11
CA GLU A 195 4.41 -15.88 -4.37
C GLU A 195 4.66 -15.63 -2.88
N PHE A 196 5.33 -14.52 -2.53
CA PHE A 196 5.87 -14.32 -1.19
C PHE A 196 5.14 -13.28 -0.33
N SER A 197 4.15 -12.57 -0.86
CA SER A 197 3.37 -11.61 -0.07
C SER A 197 1.94 -12.10 0.17
N ASN A 198 1.32 -11.59 1.25
CA ASN A 198 -0.06 -11.92 1.58
C ASN A 198 -1.07 -10.90 1.05
N LEU A 199 -0.72 -9.62 1.04
CA LEU A 199 -1.58 -8.53 0.58
C LEU A 199 -0.72 -7.46 -0.08
N ASN A 200 -1.11 -7.01 -1.27
CA ASN A 200 -0.41 -5.96 -2.00
C ASN A 200 -1.35 -4.79 -2.28
N VAL A 201 -1.05 -3.63 -1.72
CA VAL A 201 -1.78 -2.39 -1.98
C VAL A 201 -1.08 -1.64 -3.10
N ILE A 202 -1.81 -1.41 -4.18
CA ILE A 202 -1.29 -0.79 -5.41
C ILE A 202 -1.52 0.71 -5.39
N PHE A 203 -0.48 1.48 -5.67
CA PHE A 203 -0.55 2.93 -5.88
C PHE A 203 0.01 3.31 -7.24
N ASP A 204 -0.60 4.31 -7.87
CA ASP A 204 -0.16 4.89 -9.14
C ASP A 204 0.12 6.38 -8.98
N ASN A 205 1.35 6.79 -9.24
CA ASN A 205 1.78 8.18 -9.12
C ASN A 205 1.05 9.11 -10.09
N GLU A 206 0.67 8.64 -11.28
CA GLU A 206 -0.05 9.46 -12.27
C GLU A 206 -1.45 9.82 -11.77
N THR A 207 -2.15 8.84 -11.24
CA THR A 207 -3.49 9.05 -10.69
C THR A 207 -3.45 9.97 -9.47
N ILE A 208 -2.48 9.79 -8.58
CA ILE A 208 -2.32 10.66 -7.40
C ILE A 208 -1.97 12.08 -7.83
N ASN A 209 -1.12 12.24 -8.86
CA ASN A 209 -0.79 13.53 -9.46
C ASN A 209 -2.06 14.22 -10.00
N TYR A 210 -2.92 13.47 -10.70
CA TYR A 210 -4.20 13.97 -11.18
C TYR A 210 -5.12 14.43 -10.04
N ILE A 211 -5.19 13.65 -8.94
CA ILE A 211 -5.95 14.03 -7.73
C ILE A 211 -5.42 15.33 -7.14
N CYS A 212 -4.10 15.49 -7.03
CA CYS A 212 -3.48 16.72 -6.54
C CYS A 212 -3.86 17.93 -7.39
N GLN A 213 -3.87 17.79 -8.72
CA GLN A 213 -4.23 18.87 -9.63
C GLN A 213 -5.72 19.20 -9.58
N GLN A 214 -6.59 18.21 -9.66
CA GLN A 214 -8.04 18.42 -9.81
C GLN A 214 -8.75 18.71 -8.49
N LYS A 215 -8.40 17.97 -7.43
CA LYS A 215 -9.10 18.10 -6.13
C LYS A 215 -8.40 19.06 -5.18
N LEU A 216 -7.07 19.07 -5.14
CA LEU A 216 -6.30 19.92 -4.24
C LEU A 216 -5.87 21.26 -4.87
N ASN A 217 -6.11 21.48 -6.17
CA ASN A 217 -5.76 22.69 -6.93
C ASN A 217 -4.24 23.00 -6.89
N ILE A 218 -3.40 21.99 -6.96
CA ILE A 218 -1.94 22.15 -7.02
C ILE A 218 -1.51 22.08 -8.47
N ASP A 219 -1.01 23.18 -9.05
CA ASP A 219 -0.63 23.23 -10.46
C ASP A 219 0.55 22.30 -10.81
N PHE A 220 1.55 22.24 -9.92
CA PHE A 220 2.76 21.43 -10.09
C PHE A 220 3.01 20.55 -8.85
N PRO A 221 2.36 19.39 -8.74
CA PRO A 221 2.57 18.49 -7.62
C PRO A 221 4.01 17.94 -7.61
N THR A 222 4.61 17.91 -6.44
CA THR A 222 5.92 17.29 -6.19
C THR A 222 5.73 15.88 -5.63
N TYR A 223 6.78 15.05 -5.68
CA TYR A 223 6.75 13.72 -5.05
C TYR A 223 6.44 13.80 -3.54
N SER A 224 6.83 14.88 -2.87
CA SER A 224 6.48 15.09 -1.45
C SER A 224 4.96 15.19 -1.24
N ASN A 225 4.24 15.86 -2.15
CA ASN A 225 2.78 15.97 -2.09
C ASN A 225 2.11 14.60 -2.31
N LEU A 226 2.63 13.82 -3.29
CA LEU A 226 2.14 12.47 -3.57
C LEU A 226 2.36 11.55 -2.36
N ASN A 227 3.56 11.55 -1.80
CA ASN A 227 3.92 10.71 -0.65
C ASN A 227 3.09 11.04 0.60
N ARG A 228 2.74 12.31 0.81
CA ARG A 228 1.84 12.70 1.91
C ARG A 228 0.45 12.08 1.77
N LEU A 229 -0.12 12.04 0.56
CA LEU A 229 -1.43 11.41 0.33
C LEU A 229 -1.35 9.89 0.56
N ILE A 230 -0.31 9.24 0.06
CA ILE A 230 -0.09 7.81 0.30
C ILE A 230 0.06 7.54 1.80
N ALA A 231 0.78 8.40 2.53
CA ALA A 231 0.97 8.27 3.98
C ALA A 231 -0.37 8.29 4.75
N HIS A 232 -1.36 9.09 4.32
CA HIS A 232 -2.70 9.07 4.91
C HIS A 232 -3.41 7.73 4.74
N VAL A 233 -3.27 7.08 3.58
CA VAL A 233 -3.84 5.75 3.34
C VAL A 233 -3.14 4.70 4.18
N VAL A 234 -1.81 4.71 4.22
CA VAL A 234 -1.02 3.79 5.06
C VAL A 234 -1.33 3.97 6.53
N SER A 235 -1.51 5.23 6.98
CA SER A 235 -1.97 5.54 8.33
C SER A 235 -3.34 4.93 8.60
N SER A 236 -4.29 5.11 7.70
CA SER A 236 -5.65 4.57 7.82
C SER A 236 -5.68 3.06 7.89
N LEU A 237 -4.85 2.37 7.08
CA LEU A 237 -4.72 0.92 7.07
C LEU A 237 -4.30 0.36 8.43
N THR A 238 -3.38 1.04 9.10
CA THR A 238 -2.81 0.61 10.38
C THR A 238 -3.47 1.25 11.59
N PHE A 239 -4.47 2.09 11.37
CA PHE A 239 -5.08 2.89 12.41
C PHE A 239 -5.68 2.05 13.54
N SER A 240 -6.38 0.97 13.19
CA SER A 240 -7.00 0.08 14.16
C SER A 240 -5.98 -0.70 15.02
N LEU A 241 -4.73 -0.86 14.55
CA LEU A 241 -3.64 -1.46 15.33
C LEU A 241 -3.07 -0.48 16.36
N ARG A 242 -3.07 0.81 16.01
CA ARG A 242 -2.47 1.89 16.81
C ARG A 242 -3.40 2.50 17.82
N PHE A 243 -4.70 2.51 17.51
CA PHE A 243 -5.73 3.14 18.33
C PHE A 243 -6.90 2.20 18.55
N ASN A 244 -7.41 2.16 19.77
CA ASN A 244 -8.59 1.38 20.09
C ASN A 244 -9.85 2.07 19.59
N GLY A 245 -10.54 1.45 18.65
CA GLY A 245 -11.78 1.95 18.08
C GLY A 245 -13.02 1.15 18.51
N HIS A 246 -14.17 1.53 17.99
CA HIS A 246 -15.42 0.78 18.20
C HIS A 246 -15.46 -0.55 17.46
N LEU A 247 -14.89 -0.57 16.24
CA LEU A 247 -14.74 -1.75 15.41
C LEU A 247 -13.30 -1.81 14.95
N ASN A 248 -12.52 -2.66 15.58
CA ASN A 248 -11.11 -2.84 15.24
C ASN A 248 -10.95 -3.80 14.07
N MET A 249 -9.97 -3.48 13.23
CA MET A 249 -9.55 -4.31 12.10
C MET A 249 -8.06 -4.58 12.21
N ASP A 250 -7.69 -5.84 12.35
CA ASP A 250 -6.30 -6.28 12.34
C ASP A 250 -5.86 -6.64 10.92
N LEU A 251 -4.56 -6.72 10.65
CA LEU A 251 -4.03 -7.13 9.34
C LEU A 251 -4.59 -8.48 8.89
N THR A 252 -4.67 -9.44 9.80
CA THR A 252 -5.28 -10.75 9.53
C THR A 252 -6.76 -10.61 9.15
N SER A 253 -7.50 -9.72 9.82
CA SER A 253 -8.90 -9.46 9.52
C SER A 253 -9.08 -8.78 8.15
N ILE A 254 -8.17 -7.91 7.77
CA ILE A 254 -8.16 -7.27 6.44
C ILE A 254 -7.94 -8.35 5.37
N GLU A 255 -6.89 -9.14 5.51
CA GLU A 255 -6.55 -10.22 4.58
C GLU A 255 -7.73 -11.19 4.39
N THR A 256 -8.27 -11.75 5.46
CA THR A 256 -9.36 -12.75 5.40
C THR A 256 -10.66 -12.22 4.79
N ASN A 257 -10.89 -10.91 4.80
CA ASN A 257 -12.10 -10.31 4.21
C ASN A 257 -11.87 -9.76 2.80
N LEU A 258 -10.63 -9.43 2.43
CA LEU A 258 -10.32 -8.87 1.11
C LEU A 258 -9.89 -9.90 0.08
N ILE A 259 -9.32 -11.02 0.51
CA ILE A 259 -8.71 -12.00 -0.38
C ILE A 259 -9.60 -13.24 -0.46
N PRO A 260 -10.37 -13.39 -1.54
CA PRO A 260 -11.19 -14.58 -1.74
C PRO A 260 -10.36 -15.80 -2.14
N TYR A 261 -9.33 -15.61 -2.97
CA TYR A 261 -8.44 -16.66 -3.46
C TYR A 261 -6.97 -16.29 -3.22
N PRO A 262 -6.08 -17.24 -2.92
CA PRO A 262 -4.70 -16.94 -2.51
C PRO A 262 -3.90 -16.08 -3.48
N ARG A 263 -4.14 -16.20 -4.79
CA ARG A 263 -3.42 -15.44 -5.82
C ARG A 263 -4.02 -14.06 -6.08
N ILE A 264 -5.31 -13.85 -5.80
CA ILE A 264 -6.04 -12.60 -6.00
C ILE A 264 -5.91 -11.73 -4.75
N HIS A 265 -4.70 -11.24 -4.47
CA HIS A 265 -4.38 -10.46 -3.27
C HIS A 265 -3.83 -9.05 -3.57
N PHE A 266 -4.04 -8.58 -4.77
CA PHE A 266 -3.75 -7.20 -5.16
C PHE A 266 -5.00 -6.34 -4.97
N VAL A 267 -4.85 -5.23 -4.24
CA VAL A 267 -5.97 -4.40 -3.84
C VAL A 267 -5.71 -2.92 -4.15
N ILE A 268 -6.80 -2.23 -4.43
CA ILE A 268 -6.76 -0.80 -4.79
C ILE A 268 -7.27 0.02 -3.61
N PRO A 269 -6.54 1.05 -3.18
CA PRO A 269 -6.98 1.98 -2.16
C PRO A 269 -7.75 3.16 -2.78
N SER A 270 -8.74 3.65 -2.04
CA SER A 270 -9.46 4.88 -2.30
C SER A 270 -9.62 5.67 -1.00
N TYR A 271 -9.58 7.00 -1.07
CA TYR A 271 -9.65 7.87 0.10
C TYR A 271 -10.61 9.03 -0.13
N SER A 272 -11.32 9.41 0.90
CA SER A 272 -12.20 10.59 0.93
C SER A 272 -12.26 11.16 2.36
N PRO A 273 -12.36 12.50 2.50
CA PRO A 273 -12.42 13.53 1.47
C PRO A 273 -11.06 14.11 1.09
N PHE A 274 -10.91 14.52 -0.17
CA PHE A 274 -9.81 15.37 -0.63
C PHE A 274 -10.29 16.81 -0.68
N ILE A 275 -10.01 17.58 0.36
CA ILE A 275 -10.41 18.99 0.48
C ILE A 275 -9.16 19.85 0.62
N PRO A 276 -8.93 20.85 -0.23
CA PRO A 276 -7.85 21.81 -0.06
C PRO A 276 -8.12 22.71 1.16
N ILE A 277 -7.05 23.18 1.80
CA ILE A 277 -7.12 24.01 3.02
C ILE A 277 -8.03 25.23 2.82
N GLU A 278 -8.01 25.83 1.65
CA GLU A 278 -8.79 27.02 1.32
C GLU A 278 -10.30 26.79 1.39
N LYS A 279 -10.78 25.59 1.03
CA LYS A 279 -12.20 25.25 0.96
C LYS A 279 -12.76 24.62 2.25
N ASN A 280 -11.90 24.33 3.24
CA ASN A 280 -12.29 23.61 4.45
C ASN A 280 -13.40 24.29 5.25
N TYR A 281 -13.42 25.61 5.29
CA TYR A 281 -14.42 26.38 6.06
C TYR A 281 -15.84 26.35 5.47
N HIS A 282 -15.99 25.90 4.22
CA HIS A 282 -17.23 25.93 3.48
C HIS A 282 -17.84 24.56 3.20
N GLN A 283 -17.11 23.48 3.51
CA GLN A 283 -17.58 22.13 3.17
C GLN A 283 -17.69 21.25 4.42
N TYR A 284 -18.93 20.97 4.82
CA TYR A 284 -19.24 19.96 5.84
C TYR A 284 -19.79 18.71 5.15
N LEU A 285 -18.99 17.68 5.03
CA LEU A 285 -19.41 16.42 4.42
C LEU A 285 -20.00 15.48 5.48
N THR A 286 -21.15 14.90 5.14
CA THR A 286 -21.80 13.86 5.96
C THR A 286 -21.11 12.50 5.73
N ALA A 287 -21.28 11.56 6.67
CA ALA A 287 -20.76 10.20 6.51
C ALA A 287 -21.27 9.53 5.23
N PHE A 288 -22.53 9.81 4.84
CA PHE A 288 -23.09 9.29 3.60
C PHE A 288 -22.41 9.84 2.35
N GLN A 289 -22.11 11.13 2.31
CA GLN A 289 -21.42 11.76 1.17
C GLN A 289 -20.01 11.20 1.00
N ILE A 290 -19.19 11.20 2.07
CA ILE A 290 -17.81 10.67 2.00
C ILE A 290 -17.79 9.19 1.62
N THR A 291 -18.80 8.41 2.04
CA THR A 291 -18.91 7.00 1.65
C THR A 291 -19.23 6.84 0.17
N ASN A 292 -20.11 7.69 -0.40
CA ASN A 292 -20.35 7.66 -1.85
C ASN A 292 -19.12 8.13 -2.65
N ASP A 293 -18.45 9.20 -2.19
CA ASP A 293 -17.28 9.77 -2.88
C ASP A 293 -16.11 8.78 -2.99
N VAL A 294 -15.99 7.84 -2.05
CA VAL A 294 -14.94 6.81 -2.07
C VAL A 294 -15.13 5.83 -3.24
N PHE A 295 -16.37 5.58 -3.67
CA PHE A 295 -16.63 4.72 -4.83
C PHE A 295 -16.48 5.43 -6.18
N ASP A 296 -16.32 6.77 -6.16
CA ASP A 296 -16.05 7.49 -7.39
C ASP A 296 -14.64 7.17 -7.91
N PRO A 297 -14.50 6.88 -9.23
CA PRO A 297 -13.19 6.62 -9.84
C PRO A 297 -12.17 7.74 -9.60
N SER A 298 -12.67 8.98 -9.46
CA SER A 298 -11.83 10.16 -9.17
C SER A 298 -11.22 10.17 -7.75
N SER A 299 -11.65 9.28 -6.86
CA SER A 299 -11.13 9.16 -5.49
C SER A 299 -10.19 7.96 -5.33
N MET A 300 -10.08 7.12 -6.34
CA MET A 300 -9.18 5.97 -6.34
C MET A 300 -7.75 6.42 -6.58
N LEU A 301 -6.80 5.83 -5.87
CA LEU A 301 -5.38 6.18 -5.93
C LEU A 301 -4.61 5.36 -6.98
N THR A 302 -5.33 4.59 -7.77
CA THR A 302 -4.81 3.82 -8.89
C THR A 302 -5.80 3.92 -10.04
N LYS A 303 -5.30 4.10 -11.26
CA LYS A 303 -6.13 4.22 -12.46
C LYS A 303 -6.76 2.87 -12.77
N CYS A 304 -8.03 2.78 -12.44
CA CYS A 304 -8.85 1.63 -12.72
C CYS A 304 -9.96 2.05 -13.69
N GLU A 305 -10.01 1.44 -14.86
CA GLU A 305 -11.09 1.66 -15.82
C GLU A 305 -12.31 0.84 -15.36
N LEU A 306 -13.05 1.38 -14.40
CA LEU A 306 -14.30 0.79 -13.96
C LEU A 306 -15.38 1.04 -15.01
N ASN A 307 -15.57 0.09 -15.89
CA ASN A 307 -16.73 0.05 -16.78
C ASN A 307 -17.96 -0.38 -15.95
N ASN A 308 -19.17 -0.10 -16.43
CA ASN A 308 -20.43 -0.49 -15.76
C ASN A 308 -20.57 -2.02 -15.54
N LYS A 309 -19.68 -2.82 -16.11
CA LYS A 309 -19.64 -4.27 -15.97
C LYS A 309 -18.67 -4.76 -14.89
N ASN A 310 -17.82 -3.90 -14.36
CA ASN A 310 -16.81 -4.30 -13.38
C ASN A 310 -17.48 -4.62 -12.05
N LYS A 311 -17.05 -5.72 -11.45
CA LYS A 311 -17.59 -6.24 -10.18
C LYS A 311 -16.56 -6.07 -9.07
N TYR A 312 -17.07 -5.72 -7.89
CA TYR A 312 -16.27 -5.69 -6.66
C TYR A 312 -16.35 -7.07 -6.00
N TYR A 313 -15.21 -7.64 -5.62
CA TYR A 313 -15.17 -8.89 -4.86
C TYR A 313 -15.39 -8.63 -3.38
N SER A 314 -14.67 -7.66 -2.83
CA SER A 314 -14.73 -7.30 -1.42
C SER A 314 -14.23 -5.89 -1.18
N CYS A 315 -14.78 -5.23 -0.17
CA CYS A 315 -14.42 -3.88 0.22
C CYS A 315 -14.21 -3.81 1.74
N CYS A 316 -13.07 -3.25 2.15
CA CYS A 316 -12.81 -2.87 3.53
C CYS A 316 -12.89 -1.36 3.66
N MET A 317 -13.79 -0.85 4.52
CA MET A 317 -13.95 0.58 4.78
C MET A 317 -13.50 0.92 6.19
N ILE A 318 -12.55 1.84 6.30
CA ILE A 318 -11.99 2.28 7.58
C ILE A 318 -12.39 3.74 7.79
N TYR A 319 -13.31 3.94 8.72
CA TYR A 319 -13.82 5.26 9.09
C TYR A 319 -13.01 5.83 10.26
N GLN A 320 -12.68 7.10 10.17
CA GLN A 320 -11.98 7.85 11.21
C GLN A 320 -12.76 9.12 11.58
N GLY A 321 -12.70 9.51 12.85
CA GLY A 321 -13.32 10.72 13.36
C GLY A 321 -14.75 10.54 13.88
N ASP A 322 -15.55 11.59 13.81
CA ASP A 322 -16.92 11.62 14.31
C ASP A 322 -17.89 10.90 13.37
N VAL A 323 -17.86 9.57 13.43
CA VAL A 323 -18.73 8.70 12.62
C VAL A 323 -19.48 7.72 13.53
N VAL A 324 -20.81 7.68 13.36
CA VAL A 324 -21.69 6.79 14.12
C VAL A 324 -21.95 5.50 13.33
N PRO A 325 -21.91 4.31 13.97
CA PRO A 325 -22.19 3.04 13.29
C PRO A 325 -23.54 2.99 12.55
N LYS A 326 -24.54 3.71 13.04
CA LYS A 326 -25.86 3.82 12.39
C LYS A 326 -25.77 4.46 11.01
N ASP A 327 -24.98 5.53 10.89
CA ASP A 327 -24.82 6.27 9.62
C ASP A 327 -24.02 5.44 8.61
N VAL A 328 -23.06 4.66 9.09
CA VAL A 328 -22.30 3.72 8.25
C VAL A 328 -23.22 2.65 7.68
N ASN A 329 -24.01 1.99 8.54
CA ASN A 329 -24.96 0.97 8.11
C ASN A 329 -25.99 1.51 7.11
N PHE A 330 -26.48 2.72 7.34
CA PHE A 330 -27.40 3.40 6.42
C PHE A 330 -26.74 3.69 5.06
N SER A 331 -25.49 4.12 5.08
CA SER A 331 -24.73 4.41 3.85
C SER A 331 -24.51 3.13 3.04
N ILE A 332 -24.10 2.03 3.69
CA ILE A 332 -23.88 0.73 3.03
C ILE A 332 -25.19 0.16 2.46
N PHE A 333 -26.30 0.27 3.21
CA PHE A 333 -27.61 -0.15 2.72
C PHE A 333 -28.01 0.59 1.44
N ASN A 334 -27.79 1.92 1.40
CA ASN A 334 -28.10 2.71 0.22
C ASN A 334 -27.20 2.37 -0.98
N ILE A 335 -25.90 2.07 -0.73
CA ILE A 335 -24.96 1.66 -1.78
C ILE A 335 -25.38 0.31 -2.38
N LYS A 336 -25.73 -0.67 -1.55
CA LYS A 336 -26.22 -1.98 -2.00
C LYS A 336 -27.50 -1.87 -2.84
N ASN A 337 -28.36 -0.92 -2.51
CA ASN A 337 -29.60 -0.70 -3.27
C ASN A 337 -29.39 0.11 -4.56
N LYS A 338 -28.27 0.81 -4.69
CA LYS A 338 -27.91 1.48 -5.94
C LYS A 338 -27.32 0.48 -6.91
N LYS A 339 -28.00 0.19 -8.01
CA LYS A 339 -27.49 -0.66 -9.10
C LYS A 339 -26.24 -0.11 -9.85
N SER A 340 -25.62 0.94 -9.32
CA SER A 340 -24.40 1.53 -9.90
C SER A 340 -23.10 0.85 -9.44
N ILE A 341 -23.18 0.03 -8.39
CA ILE A 341 -22.02 -0.69 -7.84
C ILE A 341 -22.39 -2.16 -7.80
N ASN A 342 -21.73 -2.94 -8.63
CA ASN A 342 -21.99 -4.36 -8.77
C ASN A 342 -21.00 -5.14 -7.92
N PHE A 343 -21.50 -6.04 -7.10
CA PHE A 343 -20.71 -7.03 -6.38
C PHE A 343 -20.89 -8.39 -7.05
N VAL A 344 -19.92 -9.27 -6.86
CA VAL A 344 -20.05 -10.66 -7.29
C VAL A 344 -21.12 -11.38 -6.46
N ASP A 345 -21.87 -12.26 -7.08
CA ASP A 345 -23.10 -12.86 -6.52
C ASP A 345 -22.81 -13.85 -5.41
N TRP A 346 -21.67 -14.53 -5.49
CA TRP A 346 -21.23 -15.50 -4.48
C TRP A 346 -20.75 -14.88 -3.15
N VAL A 347 -20.62 -13.54 -3.05
CA VAL A 347 -20.23 -12.84 -1.81
C VAL A 347 -21.45 -12.30 -1.07
N PRO A 348 -21.84 -12.87 0.09
CA PRO A 348 -23.08 -12.46 0.77
C PRO A 348 -23.05 -11.06 1.37
N THR A 349 -21.90 -10.55 1.78
CA THR A 349 -21.80 -9.23 2.43
C THR A 349 -20.89 -8.24 1.74
N GLY A 350 -19.83 -8.64 1.08
CA GLY A 350 -18.89 -7.77 0.34
C GLY A 350 -18.23 -6.63 1.13
N PHE A 351 -18.69 -6.33 2.34
CA PHE A 351 -18.24 -5.19 3.14
C PHE A 351 -17.70 -5.59 4.50
N LYS A 352 -16.52 -5.08 4.82
CA LYS A 352 -15.97 -5.05 6.17
C LYS A 352 -15.76 -3.59 6.57
N CYS A 353 -16.19 -3.22 7.79
CA CYS A 353 -16.03 -1.85 8.28
C CYS A 353 -15.23 -1.81 9.56
N GLY A 354 -14.31 -0.85 9.65
CA GLY A 354 -13.65 -0.43 10.87
C GLY A 354 -14.10 0.99 11.23
N ILE A 355 -14.29 1.28 12.51
CA ILE A 355 -14.71 2.61 12.98
C ILE A 355 -13.82 3.02 14.15
N ASN A 356 -13.14 4.14 13.99
CA ASN A 356 -12.32 4.75 15.03
C ASN A 356 -12.75 6.21 15.27
N LYS A 357 -12.80 6.61 16.53
CA LYS A 357 -13.26 7.96 16.93
C LYS A 357 -12.19 9.04 16.77
N GLN A 358 -10.94 8.68 16.65
CA GLN A 358 -9.87 9.65 16.58
C GLN A 358 -9.94 10.43 15.28
N ILE A 359 -9.84 11.75 15.39
CA ILE A 359 -9.84 12.64 14.23
C ILE A 359 -8.53 12.46 13.46
N PRO A 360 -8.57 12.30 12.12
CA PRO A 360 -7.35 12.19 11.33
C PRO A 360 -6.50 13.46 11.45
N GLU A 361 -5.21 13.28 11.73
CA GLU A 361 -4.24 14.36 11.73
C GLU A 361 -3.69 14.56 10.30
N VAL A 362 -3.17 15.75 10.05
CA VAL A 362 -2.59 16.15 8.75
C VAL A 362 -1.19 16.69 8.98
N ILE A 363 -0.28 16.41 8.09
CA ILE A 363 1.09 16.92 8.15
C ILE A 363 1.03 18.44 7.99
N PRO A 364 1.68 19.21 8.89
CA PRO A 364 1.82 20.66 8.75
C PRO A 364 2.49 20.98 7.41
N ASP A 365 2.12 22.09 6.80
CA ASP A 365 2.59 22.51 5.46
C ASP A 365 2.16 21.57 4.32
N GLY A 366 1.21 20.66 4.57
CA GLY A 366 0.53 19.90 3.54
C GLY A 366 -0.62 20.68 2.93
N GLU A 367 -1.13 20.24 1.79
CA GLU A 367 -2.23 20.89 1.07
C GLU A 367 -3.61 20.36 1.46
N LEU A 368 -3.64 19.21 2.13
CA LEU A 368 -4.87 18.57 2.58
C LEU A 368 -5.37 19.24 3.86
N ALA A 369 -6.67 19.58 3.87
CA ALA A 369 -7.30 20.14 5.05
C ALA A 369 -7.53 19.11 6.15
N LYS A 370 -7.43 19.53 7.42
CA LYS A 370 -7.80 18.68 8.55
C LYS A 370 -9.32 18.55 8.62
N ASN A 371 -9.81 17.38 8.31
CA ASN A 371 -11.23 17.04 8.31
C ASN A 371 -11.65 16.37 9.62
N ILE A 372 -12.91 16.59 10.03
CA ILE A 372 -13.48 15.93 11.22
C ILE A 372 -13.73 14.45 10.97
N ARG A 373 -13.93 14.06 9.72
CA ARG A 373 -14.26 12.69 9.28
C ARG A 373 -13.47 12.34 8.04
N SER A 374 -13.01 11.10 7.97
CA SER A 374 -12.45 10.53 6.75
C SER A 374 -12.83 9.05 6.61
N VAL A 375 -12.75 8.57 5.39
CA VAL A 375 -12.91 7.15 5.09
C VAL A 375 -11.83 6.74 4.12
N CYS A 376 -11.17 5.64 4.42
CA CYS A 376 -10.28 4.92 3.52
C CYS A 376 -10.97 3.62 3.14
N MET A 377 -11.11 3.38 1.84
CA MET A 377 -11.59 2.12 1.32
C MET A 377 -10.43 1.38 0.66
N ILE A 378 -10.35 0.09 0.91
CA ILE A 378 -9.46 -0.81 0.21
C ILE A 378 -10.35 -1.89 -0.38
N PHE A 379 -10.26 -2.08 -1.68
CA PHE A 379 -11.12 -3.03 -2.37
C PHE A 379 -10.33 -3.94 -3.31
N ASN A 380 -10.89 -5.11 -3.53
CA ASN A 380 -10.46 -6.07 -4.53
C ASN A 380 -11.54 -6.15 -5.61
N GLY A 381 -11.15 -6.21 -6.87
CA GLY A 381 -12.09 -6.25 -7.99
C GLY A 381 -11.38 -6.35 -9.34
N ASP A 382 -12.17 -6.48 -10.40
CA ASP A 382 -11.73 -6.73 -11.78
C ASP A 382 -10.74 -5.68 -12.33
N GLY A 383 -10.85 -4.45 -11.84
CA GLY A 383 -10.04 -3.36 -12.37
C GLY A 383 -8.53 -3.54 -12.24
N VAL A 384 -8.10 -4.47 -11.38
CA VAL A 384 -6.68 -4.84 -11.20
C VAL A 384 -6.12 -5.54 -12.44
N GLU A 385 -6.91 -6.36 -13.14
CA GLU A 385 -6.54 -7.05 -14.37
C GLU A 385 -6.01 -6.08 -15.44
N ASN A 386 -6.71 -4.98 -15.65
CA ASN A 386 -6.32 -3.96 -16.63
C ASN A 386 -4.93 -3.35 -16.36
N ILE A 387 -4.51 -3.30 -15.09
CA ILE A 387 -3.19 -2.78 -14.70
C ILE A 387 -2.12 -3.76 -15.16
N PHE A 388 -2.32 -5.05 -14.92
CA PHE A 388 -1.38 -6.10 -15.32
C PHE A 388 -1.30 -6.22 -16.84
N SER A 389 -2.43 -6.25 -17.54
CA SER A 389 -2.50 -6.32 -18.99
C SER A 389 -1.69 -5.20 -19.67
N LYS A 390 -1.77 -3.97 -19.16
CA LYS A 390 -0.98 -2.84 -19.68
C LYS A 390 0.52 -3.02 -19.45
N ILE A 391 0.94 -3.57 -18.32
CA ILE A 391 2.35 -3.84 -18.03
C ILE A 391 2.86 -4.95 -18.95
N ASP A 392 2.08 -6.00 -19.11
CA ASP A 392 2.40 -7.17 -19.92
C ASP A 392 2.53 -6.83 -21.41
N LEU A 393 1.66 -5.99 -21.93
CA LEU A 393 1.78 -5.48 -23.31
C LEU A 393 3.09 -4.72 -23.52
N LYS A 394 3.51 -3.88 -22.57
CA LYS A 394 4.78 -3.17 -22.65
C LYS A 394 5.97 -4.13 -22.56
N PHE A 395 5.89 -5.13 -21.69
CA PHE A 395 6.90 -6.17 -21.56
C PHE A 395 7.06 -6.97 -22.85
N ASP A 396 5.96 -7.50 -23.39
CA ASP A 396 5.94 -8.30 -24.62
C ASP A 396 6.51 -7.55 -25.81
N TYR A 397 6.20 -6.24 -25.92
CA TYR A 397 6.75 -5.38 -26.95
C TYR A 397 8.28 -5.24 -26.86
N LEU A 398 8.83 -5.05 -25.67
CA LEU A 398 10.27 -4.96 -25.44
C LEU A 398 10.97 -6.32 -25.57
N TYR A 399 10.38 -7.36 -25.02
CA TYR A 399 10.96 -8.70 -25.01
C TYR A 399 10.98 -9.35 -26.38
N SER A 400 9.98 -9.09 -27.24
CA SER A 400 9.98 -9.55 -28.64
C SER A 400 11.19 -9.04 -29.43
N LYS A 401 11.73 -7.87 -29.06
CA LYS A 401 12.92 -7.28 -29.65
C LYS A 401 14.21 -7.61 -28.90
N ARG A 402 14.14 -8.38 -27.81
CA ARG A 402 15.28 -8.68 -26.94
C ARG A 402 16.04 -7.42 -26.49
N SER A 403 15.31 -6.30 -26.35
CA SER A 403 15.89 -5.03 -25.94
C SER A 403 16.33 -5.10 -24.48
N CYS A 404 17.55 -4.63 -24.17
CA CYS A 404 18.11 -4.54 -22.80
C CYS A 404 18.30 -5.86 -22.03
N VAL A 405 17.91 -7.01 -22.57
CA VAL A 405 18.01 -8.34 -21.90
C VAL A 405 19.45 -8.69 -21.53
N HIS A 406 20.43 -8.29 -22.36
CA HIS A 406 21.86 -8.57 -22.12
C HIS A 406 22.40 -7.98 -20.80
N TRP A 407 21.80 -6.88 -20.30
CA TRP A 407 22.17 -6.30 -19.00
C TRP A 407 21.78 -7.22 -17.84
N TYR A 408 20.62 -7.86 -17.92
CA TYR A 408 20.12 -8.79 -16.91
C TYR A 408 20.95 -10.08 -16.89
N ILE A 409 21.23 -10.62 -18.08
CA ILE A 409 22.09 -11.83 -18.21
C ILE A 409 23.50 -11.54 -17.73
N GLY A 410 24.04 -10.35 -18.01
CA GLY A 410 25.37 -9.91 -17.57
C GLY A 410 25.51 -9.88 -16.03
N GLU A 411 24.43 -9.64 -15.30
CA GLU A 411 24.38 -9.68 -13.82
C GLU A 411 24.06 -11.08 -13.26
N GLY A 412 23.98 -12.11 -14.10
CA GLY A 412 23.83 -13.50 -13.68
C GLY A 412 22.39 -14.00 -13.58
N MET A 413 21.43 -13.30 -14.17
CA MET A 413 20.06 -13.74 -14.31
C MET A 413 19.91 -14.69 -15.51
N GLU A 414 19.11 -15.73 -15.38
CA GLU A 414 18.85 -16.65 -16.50
C GLU A 414 17.74 -16.09 -17.41
N GLU A 415 17.89 -16.30 -18.72
CA GLU A 415 16.89 -15.82 -19.69
C GLU A 415 15.52 -16.47 -19.47
N GLY A 416 15.48 -17.70 -18.94
CA GLY A 416 14.24 -18.41 -18.62
C GLY A 416 13.38 -17.72 -17.55
N GLU A 417 13.98 -16.96 -16.64
CA GLU A 417 13.26 -16.25 -15.57
C GLU A 417 12.27 -15.21 -16.12
N PHE A 418 12.58 -14.59 -17.27
CA PHE A 418 11.64 -13.66 -17.93
C PHE A 418 10.36 -14.37 -18.41
N GLN A 419 10.52 -15.57 -18.98
CA GLN A 419 9.36 -16.33 -19.47
C GLN A 419 8.53 -16.84 -18.29
N GLU A 420 9.16 -17.36 -17.26
CA GLU A 420 8.49 -17.82 -16.04
C GLU A 420 7.70 -16.70 -15.37
N ALA A 421 8.29 -15.53 -15.22
CA ALA A 421 7.60 -14.38 -14.64
C ALA A 421 6.41 -13.93 -15.50
N ARG A 422 6.57 -13.93 -16.83
CA ARG A 422 5.47 -13.58 -17.77
C ARG A 422 4.34 -14.62 -17.75
N GLU A 423 4.69 -15.91 -17.66
CA GLU A 423 3.69 -16.99 -17.55
C GLU A 423 2.93 -16.89 -16.22
N ASN A 424 3.60 -16.53 -15.12
CA ASN A 424 2.96 -16.31 -13.83
C ASN A 424 1.95 -15.15 -13.87
N LEU A 425 2.29 -14.05 -14.57
CA LEU A 425 1.35 -12.93 -14.74
C LEU A 425 0.19 -13.30 -15.65
N ALA A 426 0.43 -13.99 -16.77
CA ALA A 426 -0.62 -14.46 -17.66
C ALA A 426 -1.59 -15.41 -16.93
N ALA A 427 -1.07 -16.28 -16.07
CA ALA A 427 -1.90 -17.12 -15.23
C ALA A 427 -2.73 -16.31 -14.23
N LEU A 428 -2.16 -15.22 -13.68
CA LEU A 428 -2.89 -14.32 -12.79
C LEU A 428 -4.01 -13.57 -13.52
N GLU A 429 -3.75 -13.02 -14.72
CA GLU A 429 -4.78 -12.40 -15.55
C GLU A 429 -5.95 -13.38 -15.80
N LYS A 430 -5.61 -14.61 -16.15
CA LYS A 430 -6.60 -15.67 -16.37
C LYS A 430 -7.41 -16.02 -15.11
N ASP A 431 -6.75 -16.04 -13.93
CA ASP A 431 -7.45 -16.26 -12.67
C ASP A 431 -8.50 -15.14 -12.39
N TYR A 432 -8.19 -13.87 -12.74
CA TYR A 432 -9.16 -12.77 -12.67
C TYR A 432 -10.30 -12.94 -13.68
N GLU A 433 -10.01 -13.31 -14.93
CA GLU A 433 -11.02 -13.56 -15.97
C GLU A 433 -11.96 -14.72 -15.59
N GLU A 434 -11.45 -15.81 -15.02
CA GLU A 434 -12.26 -16.96 -14.58
C GLU A 434 -13.25 -16.56 -13.49
N VAL A 435 -12.83 -15.78 -12.50
CA VAL A 435 -13.74 -15.29 -11.43
C VAL A 435 -14.84 -14.38 -11.99
N ILE A 436 -14.56 -13.62 -13.05
CA ILE A 436 -15.55 -12.80 -13.75
C ILE A 436 -16.50 -13.72 -14.55
N GLY A 437 -15.94 -14.71 -15.28
CA GLY A 437 -16.68 -15.63 -16.12
C GLY A 437 -17.72 -16.46 -15.35
N GLU A 438 -17.32 -17.04 -14.22
CA GLU A 438 -18.23 -17.78 -13.35
C GLU A 438 -19.45 -16.95 -12.93
N SER A 439 -19.24 -15.66 -12.61
CA SER A 439 -20.31 -14.77 -12.20
C SER A 439 -21.24 -14.32 -13.34
N LEU A 440 -20.80 -14.39 -14.60
CA LEU A 440 -21.63 -14.09 -15.77
C LEU A 440 -22.49 -15.28 -16.17
N GLU A 441 -21.97 -16.50 -16.06
CA GLU A 441 -22.73 -17.72 -16.33
C GLU A 441 -23.88 -17.89 -15.32
N GLU A 442 -23.65 -17.59 -14.03
CA GLU A 442 -24.70 -17.60 -13.01
C GLU A 442 -25.81 -16.58 -13.30
N GLU A 443 -25.47 -15.35 -13.76
CA GLU A 443 -26.47 -14.33 -14.13
C GLU A 443 -27.29 -14.73 -15.37
N GLU A 444 -26.70 -15.44 -16.34
CA GLU A 444 -27.41 -15.93 -17.52
C GLU A 444 -28.36 -17.05 -17.14
N GLU A 445 -27.96 -18.00 -16.29
CA GLU A 445 -28.82 -19.06 -15.77
C GLU A 445 -29.99 -18.57 -14.92
N GLU A 446 -29.78 -17.54 -14.07
CA GLU A 446 -30.84 -16.91 -13.28
C GLU A 446 -31.86 -16.18 -14.19
N ASN A 447 -31.40 -15.44 -15.19
CA ASN A 447 -32.25 -14.75 -16.14
C ASN A 447 -33.07 -15.72 -17.03
N GLU A 448 -32.49 -16.87 -17.41
CA GLU A 448 -33.23 -17.93 -18.15
C GLU A 448 -34.31 -18.55 -17.26
N ASN A 449 -34.00 -18.82 -15.99
CA ASN A 449 -34.98 -19.38 -15.03
C ASN A 449 -36.11 -18.40 -14.66
N GLU A 450 -35.84 -17.07 -14.63
CA GLU A 450 -36.89 -16.05 -14.43
C GLU A 450 -37.80 -15.92 -15.67
N ASN A 451 -37.28 -16.15 -16.88
CA ASN A 451 -38.07 -16.09 -18.11
C ASN A 451 -38.90 -17.36 -18.38
N GLU A 452 -38.61 -18.48 -17.72
CA GLU A 452 -39.38 -19.72 -17.81
C GLU A 452 -40.51 -19.82 -16.77
N ASN A 453 -40.58 -18.94 -15.78
CA ASN A 453 -41.66 -18.84 -14.79
C ASN A 453 -42.61 -17.67 -15.09
#